data_e2893743ff49829a332ad0b332ab4547
#
_entry.id   e2893743ff49829a332ad0b332ab4547
#
_cell.length_a   1.000
_cell.length_b   1.000
_cell.length_c   1.000
_cell.angle_alpha   90.00
_cell.angle_beta   90.00
_cell.angle_gamma   90.00
#
_symmetry.space_group_name_H-M   'P 1'
#
loop_
_entity.id
_entity.type
_entity.pdbx_description
1 polymer ?
#
loop_
_entity_poly.entity_id
_entity_poly.type
_entity_poly.pdbx_seq_one_letter_code
_entity_poly.pdbx_strand_id
1 'polypeptide(L)'
;MKKMIYLILGIILLSGILVFTGRKSVHHEIIIQANPDKVWNVLTNMEAYPEWNPTMELLEGSIDEGTKVRYKFTQDENTSSEIDATVYKALTNELLNQKGGIPLVLTFNHKYLLKQTENNTTKVIIHEDYRGIGVNFWDPQPVEEAYKRLNLALKERVEKTTD
;
A
#
# COMPACT_ATOMS: atom_id res chain seq x y z
N MET A 1 43.31 4.71 17.61
CA MET A 1 42.25 5.74 17.58
C MET A 1 41.90 6.24 16.18
N LYS A 2 42.84 6.80 15.37
CA LYS A 2 42.56 7.34 14.03
C LYS A 2 41.91 6.30 13.08
N LYS A 3 42.43 5.04 13.00
CA LYS A 3 41.89 3.98 12.16
C LYS A 3 40.44 3.63 12.51
N MET A 4 40.08 3.63 13.79
CA MET A 4 38.73 3.37 14.27
C MET A 4 37.76 4.51 13.89
N ILE A 5 38.23 5.76 13.95
CA ILE A 5 37.45 6.94 13.53
C ILE A 5 37.13 6.84 12.01
N TYR A 6 38.13 6.53 11.18
CA TYR A 6 37.91 6.36 9.73
C TYR A 6 36.95 5.22 9.39
N LEU A 7 37.00 4.10 10.15
CA LEU A 7 36.07 3.00 10.00
C LEU A 7 34.64 3.45 10.33
N ILE A 8 34.44 4.14 11.45
CA ILE A 8 33.11 4.66 11.86
C ILE A 8 32.58 5.65 10.80
N LEU A 9 33.40 6.58 10.35
CA LEU A 9 33.00 7.53 9.30
C LEU A 9 32.63 6.82 8.00
N GLY A 10 33.37 5.77 7.62
CA GLY A 10 33.06 4.95 6.45
C GLY A 10 31.69 4.23 6.58
N ILE A 11 31.40 3.67 7.76
CA ILE A 11 30.10 3.01 8.03
C ILE A 11 28.96 4.03 7.97
N ILE A 12 29.12 5.21 8.58
CA ILE A 12 28.10 6.27 8.55
C ILE A 12 27.84 6.73 7.11
N LEU A 13 28.87 6.95 6.32
CA LEU A 13 28.75 7.34 4.93
C LEU A 13 28.04 6.28 4.11
N LEU A 14 28.44 5.01 4.24
CA LEU A 14 27.83 3.89 3.54
C LEU A 14 26.35 3.75 3.92
N SER A 15 26.03 3.82 5.22
CA SER A 15 24.64 3.77 5.69
C SER A 15 23.82 4.93 5.13
N GLY A 16 24.38 6.14 5.07
CA GLY A 16 23.74 7.30 4.45
C GLY A 16 23.44 7.07 2.95
N ILE A 17 24.40 6.52 2.21
CA ILE A 17 24.22 6.18 0.80
C ILE A 17 23.10 5.14 0.64
N LEU A 18 23.10 4.07 1.43
CA LEU A 18 22.08 3.01 1.35
C LEU A 18 20.68 3.52 1.71
N VAL A 19 20.51 4.42 2.66
CA VAL A 19 19.23 5.06 2.96
C VAL A 19 18.77 5.93 1.78
N PHE A 20 19.68 6.68 1.17
CA PHE A 20 19.35 7.56 0.04
C PHE A 20 18.99 6.78 -1.23
N THR A 21 19.70 5.69 -1.53
CA THR A 21 19.47 4.84 -2.71
C THR A 21 18.30 3.87 -2.52
N GLY A 22 17.94 3.52 -1.27
CA GLY A 22 16.85 2.60 -0.96
C GLY A 22 15.48 3.18 -1.32
N ARG A 23 15.11 3.09 -2.61
CA ARG A 23 13.82 3.55 -3.14
C ARG A 23 13.32 2.54 -4.15
N LYS A 24 12.07 2.09 -3.95
CA LYS A 24 11.32 1.26 -4.89
C LYS A 24 9.86 1.69 -4.88
N SER A 25 9.12 1.36 -5.90
CA SER A 25 7.67 1.55 -5.95
C SER A 25 7.00 0.34 -6.56
N VAL A 26 5.75 0.14 -6.20
CA VAL A 26 4.82 -0.83 -6.79
C VAL A 26 3.66 -0.07 -7.38
N HIS A 27 3.17 -0.52 -8.53
CA HIS A 27 2.08 0.14 -9.23
C HIS A 27 1.21 -0.87 -9.95
N HIS A 28 -0.10 -0.79 -9.73
CA HIS A 28 -1.08 -1.55 -10.50
C HIS A 28 -2.33 -0.72 -10.72
N GLU A 29 -2.87 -0.75 -11.95
CA GLU A 29 -4.12 -0.06 -12.27
C GLU A 29 -5.12 -0.97 -12.96
N ILE A 30 -6.42 -0.67 -12.78
CA ILE A 30 -7.53 -1.39 -13.39
C ILE A 30 -8.69 -0.43 -13.69
N ILE A 31 -9.48 -0.77 -14.71
CA ILE A 31 -10.76 -0.09 -15.00
C ILE A 31 -11.90 -0.93 -14.45
N ILE A 32 -12.78 -0.29 -13.67
CA ILE A 32 -13.98 -0.89 -13.09
C ILE A 32 -15.20 -0.25 -13.72
N GLN A 33 -16.20 -1.05 -14.14
CA GLN A 33 -17.43 -0.62 -14.78
C GLN A 33 -18.45 -0.11 -13.73
N ALA A 34 -18.06 0.91 -12.97
CA ALA A 34 -18.87 1.55 -11.96
C ALA A 34 -18.35 2.98 -11.70
N ASN A 35 -19.21 3.85 -11.16
CA ASN A 35 -18.82 5.19 -10.75
C ASN A 35 -17.89 5.16 -9.53
N PRO A 36 -17.13 6.24 -9.25
CA PRO A 36 -16.21 6.29 -8.12
C PRO A 36 -16.87 6.08 -6.75
N ASP A 37 -18.11 6.50 -6.58
CA ASP A 37 -18.85 6.35 -5.32
C ASP A 37 -19.06 4.87 -4.97
N LYS A 38 -19.52 4.08 -5.93
CA LYS A 38 -19.70 2.63 -5.75
C LYS A 38 -18.38 1.90 -5.46
N VAL A 39 -17.31 2.26 -6.18
CA VAL A 39 -15.97 1.72 -5.95
C VAL A 39 -15.45 2.10 -4.56
N TRP A 40 -15.61 3.37 -4.17
CA TRP A 40 -15.21 3.88 -2.87
C TRP A 40 -15.90 3.16 -1.72
N ASN A 41 -17.21 2.98 -1.81
CA ASN A 41 -18.00 2.30 -0.80
C ASN A 41 -17.54 0.86 -0.57
N VAL A 42 -17.19 0.13 -1.63
CA VAL A 42 -16.63 -1.24 -1.49
C VAL A 42 -15.21 -1.20 -0.93
N LEU A 43 -14.37 -0.30 -1.43
CA LEU A 43 -12.98 -0.16 -1.01
C LEU A 43 -12.85 0.25 0.46
N THR A 44 -13.74 1.07 0.97
CA THR A 44 -13.66 1.61 2.33
C THR A 44 -14.47 0.82 3.36
N ASN A 45 -15.32 -0.11 2.92
CA ASN A 45 -15.97 -1.07 3.80
C ASN A 45 -15.00 -2.21 4.16
N MET A 46 -14.02 -1.88 5.01
CA MET A 46 -12.93 -2.81 5.36
C MET A 46 -13.39 -3.98 6.24
N GLU A 47 -14.51 -3.85 6.92
CA GLU A 47 -15.12 -4.96 7.68
C GLU A 47 -15.57 -6.10 6.76
N ALA A 48 -15.93 -5.78 5.51
CA ALA A 48 -16.30 -6.77 4.50
C ALA A 48 -15.09 -7.36 3.73
N TYR A 49 -13.86 -6.94 4.03
CA TYR A 49 -12.68 -7.46 3.33
C TYR A 49 -12.54 -8.99 3.36
N PRO A 50 -12.82 -9.70 4.47
CA PRO A 50 -12.74 -11.15 4.49
C PRO A 50 -13.63 -11.86 3.47
N GLU A 51 -14.68 -11.19 2.95
CA GLU A 51 -15.60 -11.77 1.98
C GLU A 51 -15.04 -11.76 0.53
N TRP A 52 -14.12 -10.84 0.22
CA TRP A 52 -13.71 -10.63 -1.16
C TRP A 52 -12.22 -10.29 -1.37
N ASN A 53 -11.53 -9.74 -0.37
CA ASN A 53 -10.16 -9.26 -0.51
C ASN A 53 -9.16 -10.38 -0.18
N PRO A 54 -8.41 -10.90 -1.16
CA PRO A 54 -7.48 -12.01 -0.93
C PRO A 54 -6.16 -11.59 -0.30
N THR A 55 -5.92 -10.28 -0.11
CA THR A 55 -4.61 -9.77 0.32
C THR A 55 -4.64 -8.97 1.61
N MET A 56 -5.76 -8.33 1.93
CA MET A 56 -5.85 -7.44 3.08
C MET A 56 -7.05 -7.81 3.97
N GLU A 57 -6.82 -7.85 5.27
CA GLU A 57 -7.84 -7.98 6.31
C GLU A 57 -7.60 -6.89 7.35
N LEU A 58 -8.64 -6.13 7.71
CA LEU A 58 -8.56 -5.14 8.79
C LEU A 58 -8.59 -5.87 10.14
N LEU A 59 -7.55 -5.68 10.95
CA LEU A 59 -7.48 -6.20 12.31
C LEU A 59 -7.91 -5.16 13.34
N GLU A 60 -7.56 -3.88 13.13
CA GLU A 60 -7.82 -2.80 14.07
C GLU A 60 -7.85 -1.44 13.36
N GLY A 61 -8.68 -0.51 13.86
CA GLY A 61 -8.72 0.89 13.42
C GLY A 61 -9.85 1.21 12.45
N SER A 62 -9.77 2.39 11.83
CA SER A 62 -10.72 2.90 10.83
C SER A 62 -9.99 3.70 9.75
N ILE A 63 -10.73 4.13 8.71
CA ILE A 63 -10.16 4.94 7.62
C ILE A 63 -10.17 6.45 7.89
N ASP A 64 -10.51 6.88 9.10
CA ASP A 64 -10.51 8.30 9.44
C ASP A 64 -9.10 8.88 9.45
N GLU A 65 -8.93 10.09 8.94
CA GLU A 65 -7.62 10.75 8.89
C GLU A 65 -7.00 10.86 10.29
N GLY A 66 -5.72 10.50 10.39
CA GLY A 66 -4.94 10.47 11.63
C GLY A 66 -5.09 9.18 12.43
N THR A 67 -6.02 8.29 12.08
CA THR A 67 -6.24 7.02 12.78
C THR A 67 -5.14 6.02 12.43
N LYS A 68 -4.71 5.27 13.44
CA LYS A 68 -3.87 4.09 13.22
C LYS A 68 -4.72 2.90 12.79
N VAL A 69 -4.22 2.16 11.84
CA VAL A 69 -4.84 0.94 11.33
C VAL A 69 -3.83 -0.19 11.38
N ARG A 70 -4.31 -1.38 11.67
CA ARG A 70 -3.53 -2.61 11.58
C ARG A 70 -4.21 -3.55 10.61
N TYR A 71 -3.43 -4.06 9.67
CA TYR A 71 -3.87 -5.02 8.67
C TYR A 71 -3.08 -6.31 8.80
N LYS A 72 -3.73 -7.43 8.49
CA LYS A 72 -3.04 -8.61 8.00
C LYS A 72 -2.91 -8.49 6.50
N PHE A 73 -1.67 -8.51 6.02
CA PHE A 73 -1.34 -8.49 4.59
C PHE A 73 -0.87 -9.87 4.17
N THR A 74 -1.57 -10.48 3.22
CA THR A 74 -1.25 -11.77 2.63
C THR A 74 -0.66 -11.56 1.25
N GLN A 75 0.67 -11.69 1.18
CA GLN A 75 1.44 -11.48 -0.03
C GLN A 75 1.28 -12.65 -1.01
N ASP A 76 1.30 -13.88 -0.48
CA ASP A 76 1.10 -15.14 -1.21
C ASP A 76 0.57 -16.23 -0.25
N GLU A 77 0.41 -17.47 -0.73
CA GLU A 77 -0.13 -18.59 0.06
C GLU A 77 0.69 -18.93 1.33
N ASN A 78 1.97 -18.58 1.34
CA ASN A 78 2.90 -18.93 2.42
C ASN A 78 3.36 -17.73 3.24
N THR A 79 3.08 -16.50 2.76
CA THR A 79 3.65 -15.28 3.32
C THR A 79 2.55 -14.31 3.72
N SER A 80 2.40 -14.11 5.03
CA SER A 80 1.54 -13.04 5.56
C SER A 80 2.25 -12.31 6.69
N SER A 81 1.92 -11.03 6.88
CA SER A 81 2.48 -10.19 7.93
C SER A 81 1.44 -9.21 8.45
N GLU A 82 1.58 -8.79 9.69
CA GLU A 82 0.81 -7.67 10.23
C GLU A 82 1.53 -6.36 9.88
N ILE A 83 0.77 -5.37 9.44
CA ILE A 83 1.27 -4.07 9.01
C ILE A 83 0.52 -2.99 9.77
N ASP A 84 1.27 -2.15 10.48
CA ASP A 84 0.74 -0.94 11.08
C ASP A 84 0.89 0.24 10.12
N ALA A 85 -0.18 1.01 9.95
CA ALA A 85 -0.20 2.23 9.16
C ALA A 85 -0.96 3.34 9.89
N THR A 86 -0.81 4.56 9.39
CA THR A 86 -1.65 5.70 9.76
C THR A 86 -2.35 6.20 8.52
N VAL A 87 -3.65 6.41 8.60
CA VAL A 87 -4.42 7.07 7.54
C VAL A 87 -3.95 8.52 7.44
N TYR A 88 -3.18 8.82 6.41
CA TYR A 88 -2.61 10.15 6.21
C TYR A 88 -3.60 11.11 5.57
N LYS A 89 -4.42 10.60 4.63
CA LYS A 89 -5.44 11.36 3.93
C LYS A 89 -6.53 10.45 3.38
N ALA A 90 -7.79 10.86 3.54
CA ALA A 90 -8.95 10.23 2.94
C ALA A 90 -9.81 11.29 2.25
N LEU A 91 -9.83 11.29 0.92
CA LEU A 91 -10.70 12.12 0.09
C LEU A 91 -11.74 11.21 -0.55
N THR A 92 -12.98 11.37 -0.14
CA THR A 92 -14.10 10.54 -0.62
C THR A 92 -14.11 10.47 -2.15
N ASN A 93 -14.20 9.25 -2.68
CA ASN A 93 -14.25 8.93 -4.11
C ASN A 93 -12.97 9.26 -4.91
N GLU A 94 -11.88 9.69 -4.25
CA GLU A 94 -10.67 10.13 -4.93
C GLU A 94 -9.38 9.48 -4.42
N LEU A 95 -9.16 9.49 -3.08
CA LEU A 95 -7.87 9.10 -2.51
C LEU A 95 -8.03 8.49 -1.11
N LEU A 96 -7.47 7.30 -0.92
CA LEU A 96 -7.12 6.79 0.41
C LEU A 96 -5.59 6.65 0.46
N ASN A 97 -4.95 7.42 1.33
CA ASN A 97 -3.50 7.40 1.51
C ASN A 97 -3.12 6.98 2.93
N GLN A 98 -2.28 5.98 3.04
CA GLN A 98 -1.81 5.40 4.30
C GLN A 98 -0.29 5.33 4.30
N LYS A 99 0.31 5.57 5.47
CA LYS A 99 1.76 5.57 5.64
C LYS A 99 2.14 4.74 6.87
N GLY A 100 3.25 4.02 6.76
CA GLY A 100 3.74 3.20 7.87
C GLY A 100 5.21 2.82 7.72
N GLY A 101 5.62 1.87 8.57
CA GLY A 101 6.97 1.34 8.58
C GLY A 101 7.89 2.02 9.59
N ILE A 102 9.17 1.66 9.55
CA ILE A 102 10.23 2.12 10.47
C ILE A 102 11.12 3.11 9.74
N PRO A 103 11.20 4.37 10.19
CA PRO A 103 12.06 5.39 9.58
C PRO A 103 13.50 4.91 9.37
N LEU A 104 14.11 5.26 8.25
CA LEU A 104 15.43 4.87 7.77
C LEU A 104 15.59 3.38 7.43
N VAL A 105 14.78 2.49 8.02
CA VAL A 105 14.86 1.03 7.76
C VAL A 105 14.01 0.64 6.56
N LEU A 106 12.71 0.79 6.66
CA LEU A 106 11.74 0.61 5.60
C LEU A 106 10.47 1.35 5.95
N THR A 107 10.11 2.35 5.16
CA THR A 107 8.83 3.04 5.23
C THR A 107 8.07 2.87 3.93
N PHE A 108 6.74 2.95 4.01
CA PHE A 108 5.87 2.90 2.85
C PHE A 108 4.87 4.06 2.83
N ASN A 109 4.41 4.39 1.63
CA ASN A 109 3.38 5.38 1.36
C ASN A 109 2.40 4.80 0.34
N HIS A 110 1.36 4.13 0.86
CA HIS A 110 0.35 3.43 0.10
C HIS A 110 -0.79 4.35 -0.30
N LYS A 111 -1.22 4.26 -1.56
CA LYS A 111 -2.30 5.07 -2.10
C LYS A 111 -3.25 4.23 -2.94
N TYR A 112 -4.55 4.36 -2.68
CA TYR A 112 -5.60 4.09 -3.64
C TYR A 112 -6.03 5.41 -4.26
N LEU A 113 -5.95 5.51 -5.58
CA LEU A 113 -6.41 6.66 -6.34
C LEU A 113 -7.56 6.22 -7.23
N LEU A 114 -8.70 6.91 -7.12
CA LEU A 114 -9.87 6.69 -7.95
C LEU A 114 -9.99 7.87 -8.92
N LYS A 115 -10.08 7.56 -10.21
CA LYS A 115 -10.26 8.57 -11.25
C LYS A 115 -11.45 8.19 -12.10
N GLN A 116 -12.48 9.04 -12.10
CA GLN A 116 -13.58 8.87 -13.03
C GLN A 116 -13.07 8.97 -14.47
N THR A 117 -13.53 8.05 -15.30
CA THR A 117 -13.27 8.04 -16.73
C THR A 117 -14.58 8.18 -17.51
N GLU A 118 -14.53 8.12 -18.82
CA GLU A 118 -15.72 8.20 -19.65
C GLU A 118 -16.69 7.02 -19.36
N ASN A 119 -17.96 7.18 -19.73
CA ASN A 119 -18.99 6.14 -19.59
C ASN A 119 -19.25 5.65 -18.15
N ASN A 120 -19.09 6.54 -17.15
CA ASN A 120 -19.36 6.23 -15.75
C ASN A 120 -18.51 5.08 -15.20
N THR A 121 -17.29 4.95 -15.68
CA THR A 121 -16.31 3.98 -15.19
C THR A 121 -15.25 4.63 -14.31
N THR A 122 -14.55 3.83 -13.53
CA THR A 122 -13.50 4.31 -12.61
C THR A 122 -12.18 3.59 -12.89
N LYS A 123 -11.12 4.36 -13.11
CA LYS A 123 -9.76 3.86 -13.03
C LYS A 123 -9.34 3.83 -11.56
N VAL A 124 -9.03 2.65 -11.04
CA VAL A 124 -8.44 2.45 -9.72
C VAL A 124 -6.95 2.22 -9.88
N ILE A 125 -6.16 2.99 -9.15
CA ILE A 125 -4.70 2.88 -9.12
C ILE A 125 -4.28 2.55 -7.70
N ILE A 126 -3.55 1.46 -7.51
CA ILE A 126 -2.78 1.18 -6.31
C ILE A 126 -1.34 1.59 -6.60
N HIS A 127 -0.83 2.52 -5.82
CA HIS A 127 0.56 2.96 -5.91
C HIS A 127 1.17 3.03 -4.52
N GLU A 128 2.33 2.44 -4.36
CA GLU A 128 3.06 2.46 -3.09
C GLU A 128 4.53 2.77 -3.31
N ASP A 129 5.01 3.77 -2.57
CA ASP A 129 6.41 4.16 -2.54
C ASP A 129 7.07 3.59 -1.30
N TYR A 130 8.24 2.96 -1.46
CA TYR A 130 9.07 2.43 -0.38
C TYR A 130 10.38 3.18 -0.26
N ARG A 131 10.81 3.45 0.99
CA ARG A 131 12.08 4.13 1.27
C ARG A 131 12.78 3.53 2.48
N GLY A 132 14.11 3.47 2.44
CA GLY A 132 14.97 3.07 3.54
C GLY A 132 16.03 2.06 3.15
N ILE A 133 16.95 1.78 4.07
CA ILE A 133 18.12 0.90 3.81
C ILE A 133 17.68 -0.52 3.40
N GLY A 134 16.62 -1.06 4.03
CA GLY A 134 16.11 -2.40 3.77
C GLY A 134 15.58 -2.58 2.34
N VAL A 135 15.13 -1.49 1.71
CA VAL A 135 14.58 -1.51 0.35
C VAL A 135 15.61 -1.94 -0.69
N ASN A 136 16.93 -1.71 -0.43
CA ASN A 136 17.99 -2.14 -1.35
C ASN A 136 18.08 -3.67 -1.47
N PHE A 137 17.65 -4.40 -0.45
CA PHE A 137 17.78 -5.86 -0.31
C PHE A 137 16.45 -6.59 -0.45
N TRP A 138 15.39 -5.89 -0.79
CA TRP A 138 14.03 -6.40 -0.87
C TRP A 138 13.53 -6.43 -2.32
N ASP A 139 12.82 -7.50 -2.68
CA ASP A 139 12.16 -7.63 -3.98
C ASP A 139 10.67 -7.19 -3.86
N PRO A 140 10.21 -6.18 -4.59
CA PRO A 140 8.84 -5.71 -4.55
C PRO A 140 7.87 -6.54 -5.40
N GLN A 141 8.34 -7.43 -6.27
CA GLN A 141 7.50 -8.16 -7.23
C GLN A 141 6.35 -8.94 -6.56
N PRO A 142 6.55 -9.67 -5.43
CA PRO A 142 5.45 -10.37 -4.78
C PRO A 142 4.34 -9.45 -4.25
N VAL A 143 4.67 -8.21 -3.85
CA VAL A 143 3.70 -7.20 -3.44
C VAL A 143 2.93 -6.67 -4.65
N GLU A 144 3.59 -6.46 -5.77
CA GLU A 144 2.93 -6.05 -7.02
C GLU A 144 1.90 -7.08 -7.49
N GLU A 145 2.26 -8.37 -7.44
CA GLU A 145 1.33 -9.46 -7.76
C GLU A 145 0.16 -9.54 -6.75
N ALA A 146 0.40 -9.26 -5.47
CA ALA A 146 -0.67 -9.16 -4.47
C ALA A 146 -1.64 -8.03 -4.80
N TYR A 147 -1.15 -6.85 -5.16
CA TYR A 147 -2.01 -5.71 -5.55
C TYR A 147 -2.77 -5.95 -6.85
N LYS A 148 -2.21 -6.70 -7.77
CA LYS A 148 -2.94 -7.16 -8.95
C LYS A 148 -4.13 -8.05 -8.57
N ARG A 149 -3.93 -9.03 -7.68
CA ARG A 149 -5.02 -9.88 -7.16
C ARG A 149 -6.08 -9.06 -6.43
N LEU A 150 -5.67 -8.12 -5.59
CA LEU A 150 -6.56 -7.21 -4.87
C LEU A 150 -7.42 -6.40 -5.84
N ASN A 151 -6.82 -5.76 -6.83
CA ASN A 151 -7.55 -4.95 -7.82
C ASN A 151 -8.53 -5.78 -8.65
N LEU A 152 -8.17 -7.03 -9.00
CA LEU A 152 -9.08 -7.93 -9.70
C LEU A 152 -10.28 -8.31 -8.81
N ALA A 153 -10.04 -8.63 -7.54
CA ALA A 153 -11.08 -8.96 -6.58
C ALA A 153 -12.01 -7.75 -6.29
N LEU A 154 -11.43 -6.55 -6.17
CA LEU A 154 -12.21 -5.31 -6.04
C LEU A 154 -13.12 -5.09 -7.24
N LYS A 155 -12.58 -5.23 -8.45
CA LYS A 155 -13.37 -5.14 -9.68
C LYS A 155 -14.52 -6.13 -9.68
N GLU A 156 -14.24 -7.38 -9.40
CA GLU A 156 -15.26 -8.44 -9.36
C GLU A 156 -16.34 -8.16 -8.30
N ARG A 157 -15.95 -7.72 -7.11
CA ARG A 157 -16.89 -7.37 -6.02
C ARG A 157 -17.80 -6.22 -6.43
N VAL A 158 -17.22 -5.13 -6.97
CA VAL A 158 -17.98 -3.94 -7.38
C VAL A 158 -18.94 -4.25 -8.53
N GLU A 159 -18.49 -4.96 -9.53
CA GLU A 159 -19.30 -5.25 -10.74
C GLU A 159 -20.39 -6.30 -10.48
N LYS A 160 -20.22 -7.22 -9.53
CA LYS A 160 -21.25 -8.20 -9.11
C LYS A 160 -22.31 -7.64 -8.18
N THR A 161 -22.00 -6.59 -7.41
CA THR A 161 -22.97 -5.97 -6.52
C THR A 161 -24.00 -5.23 -7.38
N THR A 162 -25.18 -5.83 -7.59
CA THR A 162 -26.30 -5.17 -8.26
C THR A 162 -26.87 -4.12 -7.31
N ASP A 163 -27.23 -2.96 -7.83
CA ASP A 163 -27.87 -1.84 -7.08
C ASP A 163 -29.24 -2.25 -6.56
#